data_458f0a846263fa9749ebfa2091753a82
#
_entry.id   458f0a846263fa9749ebfa2091753a82
#
_cell.length_a   1.000
_cell.length_b   1.000
_cell.length_c   1.000
_cell.angle_alpha   90.00
_cell.angle_beta   90.00
_cell.angle_gamma   90.00
#
_symmetry.space_group_name_H-M   'P 1'
#
loop_
_entity.id
_entity.type
_entity.pdbx_description
1 polymer ?
#
loop_
_entity_poly.entity_id
_entity_poly.type
_entity_poly.pdbx_seq_one_letter_code
_entity_poly.pdbx_strand_id
1 'polypeptide(L)'
;MMQDDFYATIKLKSGEEIFAKVGYSEEEDRTFLILDSPITIEKIRKRGDIYGYRVEPWLRTSKDDLFIINMEDVMTLSESKDIETITMHQTFAQQQNNYFDRKTKLNRKMGYISTISEAKKSLEELYNKS
;
A
#
# COMPACT_ATOMS: atom_id res chain seq x y z
N MET A 1 -18.34 -5.36 5.27
CA MET A 1 -17.74 -4.99 6.54
C MET A 1 -16.27 -5.39 6.57
N MET A 2 -15.40 -4.43 6.83
CA MET A 2 -13.96 -4.71 6.86
C MET A 2 -13.63 -5.50 8.13
N GLN A 3 -12.98 -6.63 7.95
CA GLN A 3 -12.39 -7.33 9.06
C GLN A 3 -11.14 -6.60 9.53
N ASP A 4 -10.66 -6.95 10.72
CA ASP A 4 -9.47 -6.32 11.27
C ASP A 4 -8.29 -6.48 10.30
N ASP A 5 -7.60 -5.37 10.09
CA ASP A 5 -6.44 -5.36 9.19
C ASP A 5 -5.29 -6.15 9.79
N PHE A 6 -4.52 -6.77 8.93
CA PHE A 6 -3.33 -7.52 9.34
C PHE A 6 -2.19 -7.27 8.33
N TYR A 7 -0.97 -7.51 8.77
CA TYR A 7 0.20 -7.40 7.89
C TYR A 7 0.41 -8.73 7.18
N ALA A 8 0.73 -8.65 5.89
CA ALA A 8 0.91 -9.86 5.10
C ALA A 8 1.95 -9.70 4.00
N THR A 9 2.62 -10.80 3.73
CA THR A 9 3.40 -10.97 2.51
C THR A 9 2.49 -11.60 1.46
N ILE A 10 2.44 -10.99 0.29
CA ILE A 10 1.56 -11.41 -0.79
C ILE A 10 2.40 -11.72 -2.02
N LYS A 11 2.22 -12.93 -2.55
CA LYS A 11 2.79 -13.32 -3.83
C LYS A 11 1.70 -13.25 -4.88
N LEU A 12 1.91 -12.41 -5.89
CA LEU A 12 0.97 -12.28 -6.99
C LEU A 12 1.24 -13.32 -8.07
N LYS A 13 0.24 -13.62 -8.87
CA LYS A 13 0.40 -14.55 -10.00
C LYS A 13 1.43 -14.08 -11.02
N SER A 14 1.68 -12.77 -11.08
CA SER A 14 2.75 -12.20 -11.90
C SER A 14 4.14 -12.58 -11.45
N GLY A 15 4.28 -13.09 -10.23
CA GLY A 15 5.57 -13.39 -9.61
C GLY A 15 6.07 -12.32 -8.67
N GLU A 16 5.42 -11.18 -8.61
CA GLU A 16 5.80 -10.11 -7.70
C GLU A 16 5.48 -10.47 -6.27
N GLU A 17 6.36 -10.10 -5.36
CA GLU A 17 6.15 -10.24 -3.92
C GLU A 17 6.04 -8.86 -3.31
N ILE A 18 4.95 -8.63 -2.58
CA ILE A 18 4.70 -7.34 -1.92
C ILE A 18 4.36 -7.57 -0.46
N PHE A 19 4.59 -6.54 0.34
CA PHE A 19 4.23 -6.52 1.75
C PHE A 19 3.32 -5.33 2.00
N ALA A 20 2.24 -5.57 2.72
CA ALA A 20 1.25 -4.53 2.98
C ALA A 20 0.47 -4.82 4.25
N LYS A 21 -0.17 -3.79 4.74
CA LYS A 21 -1.25 -3.97 5.71
C LYS A 21 -2.51 -4.26 4.89
N VAL A 22 -3.21 -5.34 5.21
CA VAL A 22 -4.23 -5.91 4.34
C VAL A 22 -5.57 -6.00 5.06
N GLY A 23 -6.60 -5.52 4.39
CA GLY A 23 -7.97 -5.83 4.71
C GLY A 23 -8.61 -6.56 3.54
N TYR A 24 -9.76 -7.14 3.73
CA TYR A 24 -10.47 -7.72 2.61
C TYR A 24 -11.95 -7.40 2.66
N SER A 25 -12.54 -7.40 1.48
CA SER A 25 -13.95 -7.11 1.29
C SER A 25 -14.54 -8.14 0.33
N GLU A 26 -15.72 -8.62 0.68
CA GLU A 26 -16.48 -9.52 -0.18
C GLU A 26 -17.66 -8.77 -0.77
N GLU A 27 -17.75 -8.78 -2.11
CA GLU A 27 -18.88 -8.21 -2.82
C GLU A 27 -19.40 -9.21 -3.82
N GLU A 28 -20.66 -9.57 -3.69
CA GLU A 28 -21.30 -10.60 -4.52
C GLU A 28 -20.50 -11.91 -4.44
N ASP A 29 -19.94 -12.38 -5.54
CA ASP A 29 -19.16 -13.61 -5.53
C ASP A 29 -17.66 -13.37 -5.62
N ARG A 30 -17.21 -12.15 -5.30
CA ARG A 30 -15.80 -11.77 -5.43
C ARG A 30 -15.22 -11.29 -4.13
N THR A 31 -13.96 -11.67 -3.91
CA THR A 31 -13.18 -11.18 -2.78
C THR A 31 -12.10 -10.24 -3.29
N PHE A 32 -12.01 -9.08 -2.67
CA PHE A 32 -10.99 -8.09 -2.96
C PHE A 32 -10.09 -7.90 -1.76
N LEU A 33 -8.82 -7.68 -2.02
CA LEU A 33 -7.89 -7.26 -0.99
C LEU A 33 -7.70 -5.76 -1.06
N ILE A 34 -7.75 -5.13 0.09
CA ILE A 34 -7.44 -3.71 0.25
C ILE A 34 -6.03 -3.65 0.84
N LEU A 35 -5.12 -3.07 0.07
CA LEU A 35 -3.71 -2.97 0.44
C LEU A 35 -3.42 -1.56 0.93
N ASP A 36 -2.93 -1.44 2.14
CA ASP A 36 -2.46 -0.18 2.70
C ASP A 36 -0.94 -0.13 2.56
N SER A 37 -0.48 0.86 1.79
CA SER A 37 0.94 1.14 1.58
C SER A 37 1.73 -0.10 1.14
N PRO A 38 1.33 -0.74 0.02
CA PRO A 38 2.07 -1.91 -0.45
C PRO A 38 3.48 -1.53 -0.86
N ILE A 39 4.45 -2.31 -0.38
CA ILE A 39 5.87 -2.07 -0.60
C ILE A 39 6.54 -3.32 -1.12
N THR A 40 7.67 -3.12 -1.77
CA THR A 40 8.62 -4.19 -2.06
C THR A 40 9.82 -4.02 -1.15
N ILE A 41 10.35 -5.14 -0.67
CA ILE A 41 11.50 -5.15 0.20
C ILE A 41 12.58 -6.00 -0.46
N GLU A 42 13.72 -5.40 -0.72
CA GLU A 42 14.85 -6.08 -1.30
C GLU A 42 16.02 -6.08 -0.33
N LYS A 43 16.59 -7.26 -0.10
CA LYS A 43 17.78 -7.38 0.74
C LYS A 43 19.01 -7.04 -0.09
N ILE A 44 19.78 -6.08 0.37
CA ILE A 44 20.95 -5.59 -0.34
C ILE A 44 22.18 -5.92 0.49
N ARG A 45 23.18 -6.57 -0.14
CA ARG A 45 24.47 -6.81 0.49
C ARG A 45 25.32 -5.56 0.35
N LYS A 46 25.76 -4.99 1.46
CA LYS A 46 26.59 -3.78 1.46
C LYS A 46 28.07 -4.11 1.46
N ARG A 47 28.61 -4.61 2.58
CA ARG A 47 30.04 -4.98 2.69
C ARG A 47 30.16 -6.17 3.63
N GLY A 48 30.91 -7.20 3.22
CA GLY A 48 31.08 -8.39 4.05
C GLY A 48 29.76 -9.03 4.42
N ASP A 49 29.50 -9.20 5.70
CA ASP A 49 28.28 -9.78 6.22
C ASP A 49 27.21 -8.73 6.57
N ILE A 50 27.43 -7.49 6.19
CA ILE A 50 26.48 -6.41 6.46
C ILE A 50 25.46 -6.33 5.35
N TYR A 51 24.18 -6.45 5.72
CA TYR A 51 23.05 -6.36 4.81
C TYR A 51 22.21 -5.14 5.13
N GLY A 52 21.64 -4.57 4.11
CA GLY A 52 20.63 -3.54 4.25
C GLY A 52 19.37 -3.95 3.51
N TYR A 53 18.35 -3.16 3.65
CA TYR A 53 17.08 -3.39 2.96
C TYR A 53 16.73 -2.15 2.14
N ARG A 54 16.28 -2.39 0.91
CA ARG A 54 15.69 -1.34 0.09
C ARG A 54 14.18 -1.50 0.14
N VAL A 55 13.52 -0.46 0.62
CA VAL A 55 12.06 -0.44 0.72
C VAL A 55 11.54 0.56 -0.30
N GLU A 56 10.72 0.09 -1.22
CA GLU A 56 10.16 0.91 -2.28
C GLU A 56 8.65 0.70 -2.36
N PRO A 57 7.90 1.73 -2.82
CA PRO A 57 6.48 1.53 -3.06
C PRO A 57 6.28 0.52 -4.20
N TRP A 58 5.23 -0.29 -4.09
CA TRP A 58 4.91 -1.26 -5.14
C TRP A 58 4.65 -0.57 -6.47
N LEU A 59 3.84 0.48 -6.46
CA LEU A 59 3.59 1.29 -7.65
C LEU A 59 4.35 2.61 -7.53
N ARG A 60 5.42 2.73 -8.30
CA ARG A 60 6.38 3.83 -8.14
C ARG A 60 5.84 5.19 -8.56
N THR A 61 4.90 5.23 -9.49
CA THR A 61 4.37 6.48 -10.02
C THR A 61 3.07 6.91 -9.34
N SER A 62 2.48 6.04 -8.54
CA SER A 62 1.27 6.35 -7.79
C SER A 62 1.64 7.01 -6.46
N LYS A 63 0.85 7.99 -6.08
CA LYS A 63 0.98 8.67 -4.79
C LYS A 63 -0.08 8.22 -3.79
N ASP A 64 -0.92 7.28 -4.20
CA ASP A 64 -1.94 6.73 -3.33
C ASP A 64 -1.34 5.78 -2.31
N ASP A 65 -2.01 5.64 -1.19
CA ASP A 65 -1.62 4.71 -0.14
C ASP A 65 -2.52 3.46 -0.08
N LEU A 66 -3.70 3.53 -0.67
CA LEU A 66 -4.63 2.41 -0.69
C LEU A 66 -4.83 1.88 -2.10
N PHE A 67 -4.78 0.57 -2.22
CA PHE A 67 -4.96 -0.11 -3.49
C PHE A 67 -5.91 -1.28 -3.31
N ILE A 68 -6.69 -1.57 -4.33
CA ILE A 68 -7.60 -2.70 -4.32
C ILE A 68 -7.16 -3.69 -5.40
N ILE A 69 -6.94 -4.94 -5.00
CA ILE A 69 -6.62 -5.99 -5.95
C ILE A 69 -7.65 -7.12 -5.84
N ASN A 70 -7.82 -7.83 -6.95
CA ASN A 70 -8.70 -8.98 -6.99
C ASN A 70 -7.97 -10.19 -6.37
N MET A 71 -8.65 -10.93 -5.50
CA MET A 71 -8.08 -12.12 -4.87
C MET A 71 -7.66 -13.17 -5.90
N GLU A 72 -8.28 -13.16 -7.08
CA GLU A 72 -7.91 -14.06 -8.15
C GLU A 72 -6.48 -13.85 -8.67
N ASP A 73 -5.90 -12.67 -8.46
CA ASP A 73 -4.54 -12.36 -8.88
C ASP A 73 -3.49 -12.75 -7.85
N VAL A 74 -3.92 -13.24 -6.71
CA VAL A 74 -3.04 -13.64 -5.62
C VAL A 74 -2.74 -15.14 -5.72
N MET A 75 -1.44 -15.46 -5.77
CA MET A 75 -1.02 -16.85 -5.72
C MET A 75 -1.06 -17.38 -4.27
N THR A 76 -0.51 -16.61 -3.35
CA THR A 76 -0.53 -16.95 -1.93
C THR A 76 -0.41 -15.71 -1.08
N LEU A 77 -0.91 -15.79 0.13
CA LEU A 77 -0.86 -14.73 1.10
C LEU A 77 -0.47 -15.33 2.45
N SER A 78 0.51 -14.71 3.09
CA SER A 78 0.98 -15.17 4.40
C SER A 78 0.90 -14.01 5.39
N GLU A 79 0.10 -14.19 6.44
CA GLU A 79 0.07 -13.22 7.53
C GLU A 79 1.44 -13.12 8.18
N SER A 80 1.91 -11.89 8.35
CA SER A 80 3.21 -11.64 8.93
C SER A 80 3.09 -11.14 10.36
N LYS A 81 3.90 -11.70 11.24
CA LYS A 81 4.08 -11.21 12.61
C LYS A 81 5.53 -10.80 12.87
N ASP A 82 6.31 -10.70 11.81
CA ASP A 82 7.72 -10.32 11.90
C ASP A 82 7.84 -8.83 12.20
N ILE A 83 8.33 -8.54 13.40
CA ILE A 83 8.41 -7.17 13.90
C ILE A 83 9.30 -6.30 13.04
N GLU A 84 10.40 -6.84 12.53
CA GLU A 84 11.33 -6.10 11.69
C GLU A 84 10.66 -5.63 10.40
N THR A 85 9.99 -6.54 9.71
CA THR A 85 9.29 -6.23 8.47
C THR A 85 8.14 -5.25 8.69
N ILE A 86 7.37 -5.47 9.75
CA ILE A 86 6.27 -4.58 10.12
C ILE A 86 6.78 -3.18 10.42
N THR A 87 7.91 -3.07 11.13
CA THR A 87 8.53 -1.78 11.44
C THR A 87 8.97 -1.06 10.18
N MET A 88 9.57 -1.78 9.23
CA MET A 88 9.94 -1.21 7.94
C MET A 88 8.72 -0.64 7.20
N HIS A 89 7.63 -1.37 7.21
CA HIS A 89 6.39 -0.92 6.59
C HIS A 89 5.83 0.34 7.28
N GLN A 90 5.78 0.34 8.60
CA GLN A 90 5.28 1.47 9.36
C GLN A 90 6.12 2.73 9.13
N THR A 91 7.43 2.57 9.10
CA THR A 91 8.34 3.69 8.83
C THR A 91 8.11 4.25 7.43
N PHE A 92 7.97 3.38 6.45
CA PHE A 92 7.69 3.79 5.07
C PHE A 92 6.36 4.54 4.98
N ALA A 93 5.31 4.00 5.60
CA ALA A 93 3.99 4.61 5.56
C ALA A 93 3.98 6.00 6.21
N GLN A 94 4.71 6.17 7.31
CA GLN A 94 4.84 7.46 7.98
C GLN A 94 5.57 8.48 7.11
N GLN A 95 6.64 8.07 6.45
CA GLN A 95 7.39 8.94 5.54
C GLN A 95 6.53 9.40 4.37
N GLN A 96 5.73 8.51 3.81
CA GLN A 96 4.81 8.83 2.73
C GLN A 96 3.74 9.84 3.20
N ASN A 97 3.16 9.63 4.36
CA ASN A 97 2.17 10.53 4.91
C ASN A 97 2.75 11.91 5.18
N ASN A 98 3.96 11.99 5.73
CA ASN A 98 4.63 13.26 5.99
C ASN A 98 4.90 14.02 4.68
N TYR A 99 5.33 13.31 3.65
CA TYR A 99 5.55 13.91 2.35
C TYR A 99 4.23 14.45 1.76
N PHE A 100 3.16 13.70 1.88
CA PHE A 100 1.83 14.11 1.42
C PHE A 100 1.34 15.35 2.17
N ASP A 101 1.50 15.38 3.48
CA ASP A 101 1.09 16.52 4.31
C ASP A 101 1.84 17.79 3.88
N ARG A 102 3.12 17.68 3.61
CA ARG A 102 3.91 18.81 3.12
C ARG A 102 3.41 19.30 1.77
N LYS A 103 3.12 18.41 0.83
CA LYS A 103 2.59 18.76 -0.47
C LYS A 103 1.20 19.38 -0.37
N THR A 104 0.36 18.84 0.48
CA THR A 104 -0.97 19.35 0.70
C THR A 104 -0.91 20.77 1.26
N LYS A 105 -0.02 21.04 2.20
CA LYS A 105 0.19 22.39 2.74
C LYS A 105 0.69 23.36 1.68
N LEU A 106 1.62 22.93 0.84
CA LEU A 106 2.12 23.75 -0.27
C LEU A 106 1.02 24.04 -1.28
N ASN A 107 0.21 23.05 -1.61
CA ASN A 107 -0.90 23.22 -2.55
C ASN A 107 -1.97 24.15 -2.01
N ARG A 108 -2.22 24.13 -0.70
CA ARG A 108 -3.13 25.10 -0.08
C ARG A 108 -2.62 26.53 -0.21
N LYS A 109 -1.32 26.73 -0.04
CA LYS A 109 -0.70 28.03 -0.23
C LYS A 109 -0.80 28.50 -1.69
N MET A 110 -0.87 27.57 -2.62
CA MET A 110 -0.97 27.85 -4.06
C MET A 110 -2.40 27.92 -4.58
N GLY A 111 -3.39 27.81 -3.70
CA GLY A 111 -4.81 27.88 -4.08
C GLY A 111 -5.39 26.58 -4.63
N TYR A 112 -4.70 25.47 -4.49
CA TYR A 112 -5.26 24.17 -4.88
C TYR A 112 -6.28 23.71 -3.83
N ILE A 113 -7.51 23.54 -4.29
CA ILE A 113 -8.64 23.23 -3.42
C ILE A 113 -8.90 21.74 -3.32
N SER A 114 -8.49 20.95 -4.31
CA SER A 114 -8.75 19.51 -4.29
C SER A 114 -7.84 18.81 -3.27
N THR A 115 -8.44 18.28 -2.24
CA THR A 115 -7.76 17.43 -1.29
C THR A 115 -7.69 16.01 -1.83
N ILE A 116 -6.75 15.23 -1.31
CA ILE A 116 -6.64 13.81 -1.66
C ILE A 116 -7.93 13.07 -1.35
N SER A 117 -8.62 13.45 -0.26
CA SER A 117 -9.90 12.85 0.10
C SER A 117 -10.98 13.14 -0.94
N GLU A 118 -10.99 14.33 -1.55
CA GLU A 118 -11.93 14.65 -2.62
C GLU A 118 -11.62 13.87 -3.90
N ALA A 119 -10.36 13.72 -4.23
CA ALA A 119 -9.93 12.89 -5.35
C ALA A 119 -10.31 11.43 -5.15
N LYS A 120 -10.13 10.90 -3.93
CA LYS A 120 -10.56 9.55 -3.58
C LYS A 120 -12.06 9.38 -3.71
N LYS A 121 -12.83 10.36 -3.23
CA LYS A 121 -14.30 10.36 -3.38
C LYS A 121 -14.72 10.33 -4.83
N SER A 122 -14.09 11.13 -5.67
CA SER A 122 -14.39 11.16 -7.11
C SER A 122 -14.12 9.81 -7.76
N LEU A 123 -13.02 9.16 -7.39
CA LEU A 123 -12.69 7.84 -7.88
C LEU A 123 -13.67 6.77 -7.40
N GLU A 124 -14.06 6.83 -6.13
CA GLU A 124 -15.05 5.91 -5.58
C GLU A 124 -16.40 6.07 -6.27
N GLU A 125 -16.82 7.30 -6.54
CA GLU A 125 -18.06 7.55 -7.27
C GLU A 125 -18.01 7.00 -8.70
N LEU A 126 -16.87 7.13 -9.38
CA LEU A 126 -16.69 6.55 -10.71
C LEU A 126 -16.75 5.03 -10.68
N TYR A 127 -16.14 4.41 -9.67
CA TYR A 127 -16.19 2.96 -9.49
C TYR A 127 -17.61 2.46 -9.19
N ASN A 128 -18.34 3.21 -8.39
CA ASN A 128 -19.70 2.82 -8.01
C ASN A 128 -20.71 3.01 -9.13
N LYS A 129 -20.41 3.82 -10.14
CA LYS A 129 -21.29 4.06 -11.29
C LYS A 129 -21.06 3.08 -12.45
N SER A 130 -20.03 2.28 -12.37
CA SER A 130 -19.74 1.31 -13.45
C SER A 130 -20.37 -0.07 -13.13
#